data_b30e0bb829246a83969e550c26e571bd
#
_entry.id   b30e0bb829246a83969e550c26e571bd
#
_cell.length_a   1.000
_cell.length_b   1.000
_cell.length_c   1.000
_cell.angle_alpha   90.00
_cell.angle_beta   90.00
_cell.angle_gamma   90.00
#
_symmetry.space_group_name_H-M   'P 1'
#
loop_
_entity.id
_entity.type
_entity.pdbx_description
1 polymer ?
#
loop_
_entity_poly.entity_id
_entity_poly.type
_entity_poly.pdbx_seq_one_letter_code
_entity_poly.pdbx_strand_id
1 'polypeptide(L)'
;MPEQLDLNLLRVFDALLQEGSVTAASERLHLSIPATSRALGRLRRAMNDPILVRAGRGMAPTPFALRTAPRVRSLLDEASALISADREVTIGELKRTFTIRINDGVAATLATAAVEATAAAAPGVVLRFVSEGSESAEALRDGSVDLDIGVGDVAAPDIRTAVLYRERMVGIVRADSPLGMRRRPTLRQLCRHPHVSASRRGRARGPLDDALDAVGLQRHVAAVVPSFAVAALLVATSRYVGLVPQRLAEQYGPTLGIRWFPLVADLPEVEVRLLWHARLDADPAQRWLRDTIRAALRESRADDSAELTSSAGSGRVAAEQDGRERCRSVAEGLIPRS
;
A
#
# COMPACT_ATOMS: atom_id res chain seq x y z
N MET A 1 34.51 -33.34 3.64
CA MET A 1 33.08 -33.63 3.70
C MET A 1 32.36 -32.35 4.10
N PRO A 2 31.39 -31.80 3.38
CA PRO A 2 30.60 -30.68 3.89
C PRO A 2 29.90 -31.17 5.16
N GLU A 3 30.10 -30.44 6.25
CA GLU A 3 29.41 -30.64 7.52
C GLU A 3 27.90 -30.73 7.25
N GLN A 4 27.24 -31.78 7.70
CA GLN A 4 25.82 -31.99 7.48
C GLN A 4 25.05 -30.76 8.00
N LEU A 5 24.41 -30.04 7.11
CA LEU A 5 23.65 -28.82 7.45
C LEU A 5 22.48 -29.22 8.36
N ASP A 6 22.59 -28.88 9.64
CA ASP A 6 21.48 -29.04 10.59
C ASP A 6 20.43 -27.96 10.32
N LEU A 7 19.31 -28.33 9.71
CA LEU A 7 18.23 -27.42 9.37
C LEU A 7 17.65 -26.69 10.60
N ASN A 8 17.80 -27.23 11.81
CA ASN A 8 17.38 -26.52 13.03
C ASN A 8 18.20 -25.24 13.26
N LEU A 9 19.42 -25.17 12.72
CA LEU A 9 20.22 -23.94 12.79
C LEU A 9 19.57 -22.79 12.03
N LEU A 10 18.81 -23.03 10.95
CA LEU A 10 18.10 -21.99 10.23
C LEU A 10 16.99 -21.36 11.09
N ARG A 11 16.29 -22.15 11.91
CA ARG A 11 15.30 -21.63 12.87
C ARG A 11 15.97 -20.76 13.93
N VAL A 12 17.14 -21.17 14.41
CA VAL A 12 17.94 -20.39 15.39
C VAL A 12 18.45 -19.10 14.73
N PHE A 13 18.91 -19.16 13.47
CA PHE A 13 19.32 -17.98 12.71
C PHE A 13 18.20 -16.95 12.60
N ASP A 14 17.00 -17.38 12.19
CA ASP A 14 15.86 -16.46 12.01
C ASP A 14 15.43 -15.83 13.35
N ALA A 15 15.33 -16.64 14.42
CA ALA A 15 14.99 -16.13 15.75
C ALA A 15 16.01 -15.12 16.28
N LEU A 16 17.31 -15.39 16.10
CA LEU A 16 18.38 -14.48 16.53
C LEU A 16 18.34 -13.12 15.80
N LEU A 17 17.99 -13.13 14.50
CA LEU A 17 17.88 -11.90 13.72
C LEU A 17 16.63 -11.09 14.08
N GLN A 18 15.53 -11.76 14.38
CA GLN A 18 14.29 -11.08 14.76
C GLN A 18 14.39 -10.46 16.16
N GLU A 19 14.99 -11.17 17.11
CA GLU A 19 15.05 -10.74 18.51
C GLU A 19 16.28 -9.85 18.81
N GLY A 20 17.33 -9.92 18.00
CA GLY A 20 18.60 -9.21 18.25
C GLY A 20 19.26 -9.58 19.60
N SER A 21 18.83 -10.69 20.21
CA SER A 21 19.27 -11.14 21.55
C SER A 21 19.24 -12.65 21.65
N VAL A 22 20.32 -13.23 22.19
CA VAL A 22 20.40 -14.69 22.44
C VAL A 22 19.37 -15.12 23.49
N THR A 23 19.14 -14.30 24.52
CA THR A 23 18.17 -14.59 25.57
C THR A 23 16.75 -14.60 25.03
N ALA A 24 16.33 -13.55 24.33
CA ALA A 24 14.99 -13.48 23.74
C ALA A 24 14.78 -14.57 22.67
N ALA A 25 15.79 -14.86 21.83
CA ALA A 25 15.73 -15.95 20.90
C ALA A 25 15.61 -17.32 21.58
N SER A 26 16.24 -17.53 22.74
CA SER A 26 16.11 -18.77 23.50
C SER A 26 14.70 -18.99 24.03
N GLU A 27 14.06 -17.93 24.54
CA GLU A 27 12.64 -17.94 25.00
C GLU A 27 11.70 -18.28 23.86
N ARG A 28 11.85 -17.60 22.72
CA ARG A 28 11.05 -17.84 21.52
C ARG A 28 11.16 -19.26 20.98
N LEU A 29 12.36 -19.85 21.06
CA LEU A 29 12.63 -21.20 20.57
C LEU A 29 12.34 -22.29 21.60
N HIS A 30 11.95 -21.92 22.82
CA HIS A 30 11.83 -22.83 23.96
C HIS A 30 13.11 -23.66 24.20
N LEU A 31 14.27 -23.01 24.04
CA LEU A 31 15.59 -23.59 24.28
C LEU A 31 16.25 -22.94 25.50
N SER A 32 17.22 -23.62 26.08
CA SER A 32 18.06 -22.98 27.10
C SER A 32 19.05 -22.00 26.47
N ILE A 33 19.39 -20.91 27.17
CA ILE A 33 20.39 -19.91 26.73
C ILE A 33 21.71 -20.59 26.31
N PRO A 34 22.29 -21.57 27.06
CA PRO A 34 23.47 -22.28 26.62
C PRO A 34 23.28 -23.08 25.33
N ALA A 35 22.08 -23.65 25.10
CA ALA A 35 21.79 -24.37 23.85
C ALA A 35 21.76 -23.43 22.66
N THR A 36 21.07 -22.27 22.79
CA THR A 36 20.99 -21.24 21.76
C THR A 36 22.37 -20.64 21.47
N SER A 37 23.19 -20.41 22.50
CA SER A 37 24.56 -19.91 22.33
C SER A 37 25.45 -20.93 21.56
N ARG A 38 25.35 -22.24 21.88
CA ARG A 38 26.04 -23.27 21.12
C ARG A 38 25.56 -23.34 19.66
N ALA A 39 24.28 -23.22 19.42
CA ALA A 39 23.70 -23.17 18.09
C ALA A 39 24.23 -21.97 17.29
N LEU A 40 24.31 -20.77 17.91
CA LEU A 40 24.95 -19.60 17.29
C LEU A 40 26.43 -19.86 16.95
N GLY A 41 27.16 -20.55 17.83
CA GLY A 41 28.54 -20.95 17.56
C GLY A 41 28.66 -21.88 16.36
N ARG A 42 27.72 -22.83 16.19
CA ARG A 42 27.65 -23.69 14.99
C ARG A 42 27.29 -22.92 13.73
N LEU A 43 26.31 -22.00 13.81
CA LEU A 43 25.91 -21.10 12.72
C LEU A 43 27.10 -20.28 12.20
N ARG A 44 27.88 -19.68 13.11
CA ARG A 44 29.05 -18.88 12.77
C ARG A 44 30.10 -19.71 11.96
N ARG A 45 30.31 -20.96 12.35
CA ARG A 45 31.20 -21.84 11.62
C ARG A 45 30.62 -22.27 10.27
N ALA A 46 29.37 -22.69 10.23
CA ALA A 46 28.70 -23.16 9.03
C ALA A 46 28.56 -22.07 7.95
N MET A 47 28.29 -20.84 8.36
CA MET A 47 28.08 -19.69 7.45
C MET A 47 29.36 -18.84 7.27
N ASN A 48 30.44 -19.16 8.00
CA ASN A 48 31.67 -18.37 8.04
C ASN A 48 31.42 -16.85 8.26
N ASP A 49 30.48 -16.54 9.13
CA ASP A 49 30.07 -15.18 9.44
C ASP A 49 29.68 -15.04 10.93
N PRO A 50 29.98 -13.93 11.60
CA PRO A 50 29.61 -13.71 13.01
C PRO A 50 28.09 -13.71 13.28
N ILE A 51 27.25 -13.51 12.26
CA ILE A 51 25.78 -13.44 12.27
C ILE A 51 25.28 -12.24 13.08
N LEU A 52 25.66 -12.18 14.37
CA LEU A 52 25.40 -11.06 15.27
C LEU A 52 26.73 -10.55 15.85
N VAL A 53 26.91 -9.23 15.83
CA VAL A 53 28.04 -8.53 16.43
C VAL A 53 27.57 -7.57 17.53
N ARG A 54 28.44 -7.23 18.48
CA ARG A 54 28.11 -6.26 19.52
C ARG A 54 27.91 -4.87 18.92
N ALA A 55 26.80 -4.23 19.30
CA ALA A 55 26.47 -2.84 18.92
C ALA A 55 25.93 -2.12 20.17
N GLY A 56 26.77 -1.32 20.80
CA GLY A 56 26.42 -0.65 22.05
C GLY A 56 26.10 -1.65 23.17
N ARG A 57 24.89 -1.55 23.75
CA ARG A 57 24.40 -2.46 24.80
C ARG A 57 23.75 -3.74 24.26
N GLY A 58 23.58 -3.86 22.94
CA GLY A 58 22.90 -5.01 22.31
C GLY A 58 23.74 -5.69 21.27
N MET A 59 23.07 -6.46 20.42
CA MET A 59 23.65 -7.15 19.29
C MET A 59 22.99 -6.63 18.00
N ALA A 60 23.76 -6.50 16.92
CA ALA A 60 23.27 -6.15 15.61
C ALA A 60 23.62 -7.23 14.57
N PRO A 61 22.75 -7.50 13.61
CA PRO A 61 23.04 -8.47 12.55
C PRO A 61 24.13 -7.94 11.60
N THR A 62 24.96 -8.85 11.09
CA THR A 62 25.93 -8.51 10.06
C THR A 62 25.25 -8.22 8.72
N PRO A 63 25.89 -7.49 7.78
CA PRO A 63 25.37 -7.31 6.43
C PRO A 63 25.13 -8.64 5.69
N PHE A 64 25.93 -9.67 5.94
CA PHE A 64 25.73 -11.01 5.41
C PHE A 64 24.44 -11.63 5.98
N ALA A 65 24.24 -11.56 7.29
CA ALA A 65 23.05 -12.10 7.94
C ALA A 65 21.78 -11.41 7.44
N LEU A 66 21.80 -10.08 7.27
CA LEU A 66 20.67 -9.34 6.71
C LEU A 66 20.32 -9.76 5.29
N ARG A 67 21.32 -9.92 4.41
CA ARG A 67 21.09 -10.39 3.03
C ARG A 67 20.59 -11.83 2.96
N THR A 68 21.00 -12.68 3.90
CA THR A 68 20.67 -14.11 3.93
C THR A 68 19.31 -14.37 4.57
N ALA A 69 18.86 -13.51 5.48
CA ALA A 69 17.61 -13.67 6.23
C ALA A 69 16.37 -13.95 5.37
N PRO A 70 16.11 -13.23 4.25
CA PRO A 70 14.94 -13.50 3.41
C PRO A 70 14.94 -14.93 2.87
N ARG A 71 16.11 -15.41 2.44
CA ARG A 71 16.25 -16.74 1.85
C ARG A 71 16.10 -17.86 2.89
N VAL A 72 16.58 -17.63 4.11
CA VAL A 72 16.37 -18.55 5.24
C VAL A 72 14.89 -18.66 5.58
N ARG A 73 14.16 -17.56 5.63
CA ARG A 73 12.69 -17.55 5.87
C ARG A 73 11.95 -18.33 4.80
N SER A 74 12.27 -18.08 3.52
CA SER A 74 11.65 -18.82 2.42
C SER A 74 11.82 -20.34 2.58
N LEU A 75 13.03 -20.80 2.93
CA LEU A 75 13.30 -22.22 3.16
C LEU A 75 12.54 -22.80 4.36
N LEU A 76 12.39 -22.03 5.43
CA LEU A 76 11.61 -22.46 6.60
C LEU A 76 10.12 -22.53 6.28
N ASP A 77 9.60 -21.59 5.51
CA ASP A 77 8.21 -21.56 5.06
C ASP A 77 7.94 -22.75 4.09
N GLU A 78 8.85 -23.02 3.16
CA GLU A 78 8.75 -24.17 2.25
C GLU A 78 8.78 -25.50 3.02
N ALA A 79 9.70 -25.64 3.99
CA ALA A 79 9.75 -26.82 4.84
C ALA A 79 8.49 -27.00 5.68
N SER A 80 7.92 -25.92 6.19
CA SER A 80 6.65 -25.91 6.94
C SER A 80 5.49 -26.31 6.04
N ALA A 81 5.46 -25.80 4.80
CA ALA A 81 4.46 -26.15 3.79
C ALA A 81 4.49 -27.63 3.41
N LEU A 82 5.67 -28.22 3.28
CA LEU A 82 5.84 -29.67 3.04
C LEU A 82 5.23 -30.53 4.16
N ILE A 83 5.41 -30.11 5.41
CA ILE A 83 4.85 -30.82 6.58
C ILE A 83 3.33 -30.60 6.68
N SER A 84 2.83 -29.47 6.18
CA SER A 84 1.43 -29.08 6.22
C SER A 84 0.62 -29.47 4.99
N ALA A 85 1.27 -30.04 3.96
CA ALA A 85 0.64 -30.36 2.67
C ALA A 85 -0.55 -31.34 2.79
N ASP A 86 -0.64 -32.09 3.88
CA ASP A 86 -1.75 -33.02 4.20
C ASP A 86 -2.77 -32.44 5.22
N ARG A 87 -2.61 -31.21 5.71
CA ARG A 87 -3.56 -30.58 6.62
C ARG A 87 -4.41 -29.58 5.86
N GLU A 88 -5.73 -29.77 5.87
CA GLU A 88 -6.66 -28.70 5.53
C GLU A 88 -6.30 -27.45 6.35
N VAL A 89 -5.89 -26.39 5.67
CA VAL A 89 -5.54 -25.13 6.32
C VAL A 89 -6.83 -24.50 6.83
N THR A 90 -7.08 -24.60 8.12
CA THR A 90 -8.17 -23.90 8.79
C THR A 90 -7.78 -22.41 8.88
N ILE A 91 -8.37 -21.59 8.03
CA ILE A 91 -8.02 -20.15 7.91
C ILE A 91 -8.11 -19.44 9.26
N GLY A 92 -9.12 -19.73 10.08
CA GLY A 92 -9.29 -19.12 11.41
C GLY A 92 -8.16 -19.42 12.42
N GLU A 93 -7.39 -20.50 12.21
CA GLU A 93 -6.26 -20.88 13.07
C GLU A 93 -4.90 -20.48 12.48
N LEU A 94 -4.90 -19.88 11.30
CA LEU A 94 -3.68 -19.51 10.59
C LEU A 94 -2.87 -18.47 11.39
N LYS A 95 -1.60 -18.80 11.65
CA LYS A 95 -0.63 -17.90 12.29
C LYS A 95 0.53 -17.67 11.34
N ARG A 96 0.46 -16.59 10.58
CA ARG A 96 1.46 -16.26 9.55
C ARG A 96 1.56 -14.76 9.35
N THR A 97 2.77 -14.29 9.06
CA THR A 97 2.97 -12.93 8.56
C THR A 97 3.07 -12.98 7.05
N PHE A 98 2.20 -12.25 6.35
CA PHE A 98 2.31 -12.02 4.93
C PHE A 98 2.93 -10.67 4.65
N THR A 99 3.99 -10.65 3.86
CA THR A 99 4.66 -9.42 3.44
C THR A 99 4.14 -8.98 2.08
N ILE A 100 3.50 -7.83 2.04
CA ILE A 100 2.88 -7.26 0.84
C ILE A 100 3.65 -6.00 0.45
N ARG A 101 4.31 -6.03 -0.72
CA ARG A 101 4.91 -4.84 -1.31
C ARG A 101 3.83 -4.04 -2.02
N ILE A 102 3.74 -2.74 -1.72
CA ILE A 102 2.64 -1.91 -2.20
C ILE A 102 3.08 -0.45 -2.29
N ASN A 103 2.55 0.29 -3.26
CA ASN A 103 2.74 1.74 -3.27
C ASN A 103 1.77 2.42 -2.28
N ASP A 104 2.14 3.61 -1.81
CA ASP A 104 1.39 4.34 -0.79
C ASP A 104 -0.01 4.76 -1.25
N GLY A 105 -0.20 5.08 -2.52
CA GLY A 105 -1.51 5.45 -3.06
C GLY A 105 -2.50 4.29 -3.04
N VAL A 106 -2.04 3.07 -3.35
CA VAL A 106 -2.84 1.84 -3.25
C VAL A 106 -2.99 1.42 -1.79
N ALA A 107 -1.91 1.52 -0.99
CA ALA A 107 -1.97 1.19 0.42
C ALA A 107 -3.00 2.03 1.17
N ALA A 108 -3.04 3.33 0.91
CA ALA A 108 -4.00 4.24 1.54
C ALA A 108 -5.46 3.81 1.33
N THR A 109 -5.79 3.28 0.16
CA THR A 109 -7.17 2.92 -0.20
C THR A 109 -7.54 1.46 0.07
N LEU A 110 -6.55 0.56 0.16
CA LEU A 110 -6.77 -0.87 0.30
C LEU A 110 -6.49 -1.39 1.72
N ALA A 111 -5.49 -0.81 2.42
CA ALA A 111 -4.95 -1.44 3.61
C ALA A 111 -5.98 -1.62 4.72
N THR A 112 -6.85 -0.64 4.96
CA THR A 112 -7.87 -0.72 6.01
C THR A 112 -8.80 -1.90 5.78
N ALA A 113 -9.44 -1.98 4.62
CA ALA A 113 -10.37 -3.06 4.29
C ALA A 113 -9.68 -4.45 4.29
N ALA A 114 -8.44 -4.53 3.78
CA ALA A 114 -7.67 -5.77 3.78
C ALA A 114 -7.31 -6.23 5.20
N VAL A 115 -6.94 -5.31 6.10
CA VAL A 115 -6.62 -5.60 7.51
C VAL A 115 -7.87 -6.04 8.26
N GLU A 116 -8.99 -5.34 8.10
CA GLU A 116 -10.27 -5.69 8.76
C GLU A 116 -10.79 -7.05 8.31
N ALA A 117 -10.83 -7.31 7.00
CA ALA A 117 -11.24 -8.61 6.46
C ALA A 117 -10.31 -9.75 6.93
N THR A 118 -9.00 -9.48 6.99
CA THR A 118 -8.03 -10.46 7.50
C THR A 118 -8.23 -10.72 8.97
N ALA A 119 -8.40 -9.69 9.79
CA ALA A 119 -8.59 -9.82 11.23
C ALA A 119 -9.88 -10.59 11.58
N ALA A 120 -10.94 -10.39 10.81
CA ALA A 120 -12.21 -11.09 10.98
C ALA A 120 -12.10 -12.58 10.63
N ALA A 121 -11.39 -12.95 9.56
CA ALA A 121 -11.31 -14.32 9.07
C ALA A 121 -10.16 -15.13 9.69
N ALA A 122 -9.04 -14.49 10.01
CA ALA A 122 -7.80 -15.11 10.46
C ALA A 122 -7.07 -14.20 11.47
N PRO A 123 -7.52 -14.12 12.73
CA PRO A 123 -6.99 -13.18 13.73
C PRO A 123 -5.51 -13.40 14.08
N GLY A 124 -4.96 -14.56 13.77
CA GLY A 124 -3.53 -14.88 13.94
C GLY A 124 -2.63 -14.42 12.80
N VAL A 125 -3.20 -13.86 11.73
CA VAL A 125 -2.45 -13.38 10.57
C VAL A 125 -2.02 -11.93 10.77
N VAL A 126 -0.77 -11.63 10.36
CA VAL A 126 -0.23 -10.27 10.33
C VAL A 126 0.02 -9.88 8.87
N LEU A 127 -0.58 -8.79 8.41
CA LEU A 127 -0.23 -8.18 7.12
C LEU A 127 0.89 -7.15 7.33
N ARG A 128 2.04 -7.39 6.71
CA ARG A 128 3.18 -6.49 6.71
C ARG A 128 3.25 -5.76 5.37
N PHE A 129 2.90 -4.49 5.36
CA PHE A 129 3.05 -3.66 4.17
C PHE A 129 4.46 -3.08 4.10
N VAL A 130 5.11 -3.25 2.96
CA VAL A 130 6.44 -2.69 2.69
C VAL A 130 6.38 -1.82 1.44
N SER A 131 7.15 -0.73 1.46
CA SER A 131 7.20 0.19 0.33
C SER A 131 7.81 -0.49 -0.90
N GLU A 132 7.39 -0.06 -2.08
CA GLU A 132 8.04 -0.43 -3.32
C GLU A 132 9.52 0.06 -3.29
N GLY A 133 10.43 -0.89 -3.30
CA GLY A 133 11.86 -0.64 -3.51
C GLY A 133 12.21 -0.66 -5.00
N SER A 134 13.13 -1.56 -5.42
CA SER A 134 13.33 -1.87 -6.84
C SER A 134 12.13 -2.66 -7.37
N GLU A 135 11.67 -2.35 -8.58
CA GLU A 135 10.58 -3.05 -9.28
C GLU A 135 11.05 -4.42 -9.81
N SER A 136 11.86 -5.17 -9.04
CA SER A 136 12.36 -6.46 -9.45
C SER A 136 11.50 -7.60 -8.91
N ALA A 137 11.37 -8.67 -9.68
CA ALA A 137 10.74 -9.91 -9.26
C ALA A 137 11.53 -10.68 -8.20
N GLU A 138 12.74 -10.22 -7.86
CA GLU A 138 13.65 -10.94 -6.99
C GLU A 138 13.06 -11.14 -5.59
N ALA A 139 12.42 -10.12 -5.03
CA ALA A 139 11.77 -10.21 -3.73
C ALA A 139 10.60 -11.23 -3.68
N LEU A 140 9.92 -11.47 -4.81
CA LEU A 140 8.91 -12.52 -4.93
C LEU A 140 9.57 -13.90 -5.08
N ARG A 141 10.74 -13.98 -5.73
CA ARG A 141 11.48 -15.22 -5.92
C ARG A 141 12.16 -15.72 -4.64
N ASP A 142 12.75 -14.80 -3.89
CA ASP A 142 13.45 -15.14 -2.64
C ASP A 142 12.50 -15.27 -1.44
N GLY A 143 11.23 -14.90 -1.61
CA GLY A 143 10.19 -14.99 -0.58
C GLY A 143 10.26 -13.91 0.50
N SER A 144 11.02 -12.84 0.30
CA SER A 144 11.00 -11.67 1.16
C SER A 144 9.69 -10.88 1.02
N VAL A 145 9.01 -11.07 -0.12
CA VAL A 145 7.67 -10.55 -0.41
C VAL A 145 6.77 -11.70 -0.86
N ASP A 146 5.60 -11.82 -0.26
CA ASP A 146 4.57 -12.81 -0.62
C ASP A 146 3.74 -12.33 -1.82
N LEU A 147 3.32 -11.06 -1.79
CA LEU A 147 2.53 -10.40 -2.82
C LEU A 147 3.10 -9.02 -3.15
N ASP A 148 2.96 -8.64 -4.41
CA ASP A 148 3.27 -7.29 -4.86
C ASP A 148 2.00 -6.65 -5.45
N ILE A 149 1.63 -5.46 -5.00
CA ILE A 149 0.47 -4.71 -5.48
C ILE A 149 0.96 -3.36 -6.00
N GLY A 150 1.00 -3.23 -7.31
CA GLY A 150 1.55 -2.02 -7.91
C GLY A 150 1.20 -1.85 -9.37
N VAL A 151 1.83 -0.82 -9.94
CA VAL A 151 1.74 -0.46 -11.36
C VAL A 151 3.03 -0.90 -12.03
N GLY A 152 2.94 -1.75 -13.00
CA GLY A 152 4.09 -2.24 -13.76
C GLY A 152 3.84 -3.64 -14.31
N ASP A 153 4.57 -3.97 -15.34
CA ASP A 153 4.55 -5.30 -15.93
C ASP A 153 5.89 -5.98 -15.62
N VAL A 154 5.85 -6.96 -14.74
CA VAL A 154 6.99 -7.84 -14.51
C VAL A 154 6.80 -9.05 -15.42
N ALA A 155 7.24 -8.92 -16.67
CA ALA A 155 7.22 -10.01 -17.63
C ALA A 155 8.26 -11.07 -17.24
N ALA A 156 7.88 -12.00 -16.37
CA ALA A 156 8.71 -13.12 -15.97
C ALA A 156 7.85 -14.39 -15.92
N PRO A 157 8.31 -15.52 -16.51
CA PRO A 157 7.50 -16.74 -16.66
C PRO A 157 7.10 -17.37 -15.33
N ASP A 158 7.86 -17.12 -14.28
CA ASP A 158 7.67 -17.59 -12.91
C ASP A 158 6.81 -16.64 -12.04
N ILE A 159 6.45 -15.47 -12.56
CA ILE A 159 5.58 -14.51 -11.86
C ILE A 159 4.17 -14.56 -12.46
N ARG A 160 3.20 -14.80 -11.60
CA ARG A 160 1.78 -14.70 -11.93
C ARG A 160 1.31 -13.26 -11.71
N THR A 161 0.40 -12.84 -12.56
CA THR A 161 -0.18 -11.50 -12.47
C THR A 161 -1.69 -11.55 -12.64
N ALA A 162 -2.40 -10.68 -11.93
CA ALA A 162 -3.82 -10.46 -12.11
C ALA A 162 -4.13 -8.96 -11.98
N VAL A 163 -4.91 -8.42 -12.90
CA VAL A 163 -5.39 -7.04 -12.79
C VAL A 163 -6.39 -6.95 -11.64
N LEU A 164 -6.17 -6.03 -10.73
CA LEU A 164 -7.08 -5.71 -9.63
C LEU A 164 -8.09 -4.64 -10.07
N TYR A 165 -7.61 -3.53 -10.63
CA TYR A 165 -8.42 -2.44 -11.15
C TYR A 165 -7.61 -1.51 -12.05
N ARG A 166 -8.31 -0.61 -12.74
CA ARG A 166 -7.71 0.50 -13.45
C ARG A 166 -7.82 1.77 -12.62
N GLU A 167 -6.75 2.55 -12.60
CA GLU A 167 -6.62 3.77 -11.84
C GLU A 167 -6.37 4.95 -12.76
N ARG A 168 -6.97 6.09 -12.42
CA ARG A 168 -6.78 7.37 -13.09
C ARG A 168 -6.10 8.35 -12.17
N MET A 169 -5.27 9.20 -12.76
CA MET A 169 -4.71 10.34 -12.04
C MET A 169 -5.65 11.54 -12.16
N VAL A 170 -5.89 12.20 -11.04
CA VAL A 170 -6.71 13.41 -10.94
C VAL A 170 -5.91 14.57 -10.37
N GLY A 171 -6.32 15.79 -10.71
CA GLY A 171 -5.78 16.98 -10.09
C GLY A 171 -6.42 17.20 -8.72
N ILE A 172 -5.63 17.64 -7.74
CA ILE A 172 -6.09 18.02 -6.41
C ILE A 172 -5.62 19.43 -6.05
N VAL A 173 -6.47 20.12 -5.30
CA VAL A 173 -6.21 21.46 -4.72
C VAL A 173 -6.89 21.56 -3.36
N ARG A 174 -6.49 22.54 -2.55
CA ARG A 174 -7.21 22.87 -1.31
C ARG A 174 -8.68 23.21 -1.61
N ALA A 175 -9.58 22.85 -0.72
CA ALA A 175 -11.04 22.94 -0.95
C ALA A 175 -11.55 24.36 -1.25
N ASP A 176 -10.89 25.40 -0.72
CA ASP A 176 -11.22 26.82 -0.95
C ASP A 176 -10.55 27.40 -2.21
N SER A 177 -9.78 26.63 -2.95
CA SER A 177 -9.10 27.08 -4.16
C SER A 177 -10.10 27.39 -5.27
N PRO A 178 -10.01 28.58 -5.92
CA PRO A 178 -10.86 28.91 -7.07
C PRO A 178 -10.73 27.90 -8.23
N LEU A 179 -9.60 27.21 -8.32
CA LEU A 179 -9.36 26.17 -9.32
C LEU A 179 -10.25 24.95 -9.07
N GLY A 180 -10.45 24.57 -7.81
CA GLY A 180 -11.32 23.45 -7.40
C GLY A 180 -12.81 23.70 -7.59
N MET A 181 -13.22 24.96 -7.81
CA MET A 181 -14.60 25.30 -8.15
C MET A 181 -14.95 25.00 -9.61
N ARG A 182 -13.96 24.73 -10.44
CA ARG A 182 -14.12 24.38 -11.85
C ARG A 182 -14.27 22.88 -12.03
N ARG A 183 -15.31 22.46 -12.75
CA ARG A 183 -15.52 21.01 -13.05
C ARG A 183 -14.36 20.40 -13.83
N ARG A 184 -13.72 21.14 -14.73
CA ARG A 184 -12.60 20.71 -15.56
C ARG A 184 -11.68 21.90 -15.86
N PRO A 185 -10.69 22.19 -15.02
CA PRO A 185 -9.72 23.24 -15.30
C PRO A 185 -8.92 22.93 -16.56
N THR A 186 -8.70 23.95 -17.40
CA THR A 186 -7.84 23.80 -18.60
C THR A 186 -6.38 23.64 -18.22
N LEU A 187 -5.55 23.05 -19.09
CA LEU A 187 -4.11 22.89 -18.87
C LEU A 187 -3.42 24.25 -18.64
N ARG A 188 -3.83 25.30 -19.36
CA ARG A 188 -3.31 26.67 -19.13
C ARG A 188 -3.64 27.21 -17.74
N GLN A 189 -4.81 26.85 -17.19
CA GLN A 189 -5.18 27.25 -15.82
C GLN A 189 -4.36 26.48 -14.79
N LEU A 190 -4.11 25.19 -15.00
CA LEU A 190 -3.23 24.39 -14.14
C LEU A 190 -1.80 24.96 -14.09
N CYS A 191 -1.24 25.31 -15.23
CA CYS A 191 0.12 25.85 -15.33
C CYS A 191 0.33 27.22 -14.66
N ARG A 192 -0.76 27.94 -14.28
CA ARG A 192 -0.66 29.20 -13.52
C ARG A 192 -0.37 29.00 -12.04
N HIS A 193 -0.45 27.77 -11.55
CA HIS A 193 -0.22 27.44 -10.16
C HIS A 193 1.06 26.60 -10.01
N PRO A 194 1.78 26.72 -8.91
CA PRO A 194 2.89 25.85 -8.62
C PRO A 194 2.38 24.45 -8.26
N HIS A 195 3.15 23.42 -8.64
CA HIS A 195 2.77 22.02 -8.48
C HIS A 195 3.63 21.30 -7.45
N VAL A 196 3.03 20.33 -6.77
CA VAL A 196 3.74 19.25 -6.07
C VAL A 196 3.69 18.01 -6.94
N SER A 197 4.85 17.43 -7.22
CA SER A 197 4.98 16.17 -7.96
C SER A 197 5.26 15.03 -7.00
N ALA A 198 4.45 13.96 -7.05
CA ALA A 198 4.73 12.73 -6.32
C ALA A 198 5.61 11.82 -7.19
N SER A 199 6.82 11.51 -6.70
CA SER A 199 7.75 10.64 -7.41
C SER A 199 8.69 9.93 -6.45
N ARG A 200 8.59 8.62 -6.33
CA ARG A 200 9.50 7.79 -5.54
C ARG A 200 10.96 7.88 -5.99
N ARG A 201 11.18 8.19 -7.27
CA ARG A 201 12.51 8.31 -7.88
C ARG A 201 13.02 9.76 -7.93
N GLY A 202 12.31 10.69 -7.26
CA GLY A 202 12.67 12.11 -7.23
C GLY A 202 12.56 12.83 -8.58
N ARG A 203 11.80 12.29 -9.53
CA ARG A 203 11.61 12.91 -10.85
C ARG A 203 10.59 14.03 -10.76
N ALA A 204 10.94 15.24 -11.21
CA ALA A 204 10.01 16.35 -11.30
C ALA A 204 9.03 16.20 -12.48
N ARG A 205 9.45 15.50 -13.52
CA ARG A 205 8.66 15.27 -14.74
C ARG A 205 7.98 13.91 -14.74
N GLY A 206 6.81 13.84 -15.40
CA GLY A 206 6.02 12.63 -15.56
C GLY A 206 4.99 12.77 -16.68
N PRO A 207 4.02 11.84 -16.82
CA PRO A 207 3.05 11.81 -17.93
C PRO A 207 2.27 13.12 -18.16
N LEU A 208 2.01 13.90 -17.09
CA LEU A 208 1.40 15.22 -17.26
C LEU A 208 2.32 16.19 -18.00
N ASP A 209 3.62 16.13 -17.75
CA ASP A 209 4.58 17.02 -18.41
C ASP A 209 4.68 16.72 -19.91
N ASP A 210 4.61 15.42 -20.28
CA ASP A 210 4.60 15.01 -21.68
C ASP A 210 3.33 15.51 -22.39
N ALA A 211 2.17 15.45 -21.72
CA ALA A 211 0.92 15.97 -22.25
C ALA A 211 0.91 17.51 -22.33
N LEU A 212 1.58 18.20 -21.44
CA LEU A 212 1.74 19.67 -21.47
C LEU A 212 2.68 20.10 -22.61
N ASP A 213 3.79 19.40 -22.79
CA ASP A 213 4.75 19.67 -23.87
C ASP A 213 4.11 19.52 -25.24
N ALA A 214 3.23 18.51 -25.41
CA ALA A 214 2.50 18.29 -26.66
C ALA A 214 1.63 19.50 -27.10
N VAL A 215 1.28 20.38 -26.16
CA VAL A 215 0.49 21.61 -26.41
C VAL A 215 1.27 22.89 -26.13
N GLY A 216 2.60 22.80 -26.01
CA GLY A 216 3.51 23.94 -25.81
C GLY A 216 3.33 24.61 -24.43
N LEU A 217 2.92 23.87 -23.42
CA LEU A 217 2.77 24.35 -22.05
C LEU A 217 3.79 23.71 -21.11
N GLN A 218 4.15 24.41 -20.05
CA GLN A 218 4.99 23.90 -18.98
C GLN A 218 4.41 24.31 -17.63
N ARG A 219 4.52 23.43 -16.64
CA ARG A 219 4.16 23.70 -15.24
C ARG A 219 5.40 24.00 -14.42
N HIS A 220 5.24 24.81 -13.40
CA HIS A 220 6.28 25.01 -12.39
C HIS A 220 6.13 23.97 -11.28
N VAL A 221 7.09 23.03 -11.14
CA VAL A 221 7.13 22.07 -10.04
C VAL A 221 7.90 22.70 -8.89
N ALA A 222 7.21 23.08 -7.82
CA ALA A 222 7.79 23.71 -6.64
C ALA A 222 8.39 22.68 -5.66
N ALA A 223 7.85 21.45 -5.64
CA ALA A 223 8.35 20.38 -4.79
C ALA A 223 8.15 19.01 -5.45
N VAL A 224 9.10 18.11 -5.18
CA VAL A 224 8.99 16.68 -5.49
C VAL A 224 8.97 15.91 -4.18
N VAL A 225 7.96 15.09 -3.97
CA VAL A 225 7.77 14.31 -2.74
C VAL A 225 7.73 12.82 -3.05
N PRO A 226 8.12 11.94 -2.11
CA PRO A 226 8.26 10.51 -2.40
C PRO A 226 6.91 9.78 -2.48
N SER A 227 5.79 10.40 -2.07
CA SER A 227 4.52 9.70 -1.89
C SER A 227 3.31 10.56 -2.27
N PHE A 228 2.22 9.91 -2.70
CA PHE A 228 0.94 10.56 -2.99
C PHE A 228 0.27 11.11 -1.73
N ALA A 229 0.39 10.41 -0.60
CA ALA A 229 -0.14 10.86 0.69
C ALA A 229 0.54 12.16 1.13
N VAL A 230 1.86 12.26 1.02
CA VAL A 230 2.60 13.50 1.32
C VAL A 230 2.22 14.62 0.35
N ALA A 231 2.01 14.31 -0.94
CA ALA A 231 1.53 15.31 -1.90
C ALA A 231 0.16 15.85 -1.51
N ALA A 232 -0.78 14.98 -1.12
CA ALA A 232 -2.11 15.39 -0.66
C ALA A 232 -2.06 16.27 0.58
N LEU A 233 -1.24 15.94 1.58
CA LEU A 233 -1.03 16.75 2.80
C LEU A 233 -0.46 18.13 2.49
N LEU A 234 0.53 18.23 1.59
CA LEU A 234 1.09 19.52 1.17
C LEU A 234 0.05 20.37 0.43
N VAL A 235 -0.76 19.76 -0.43
CA VAL A 235 -1.84 20.47 -1.13
C VAL A 235 -2.90 20.95 -0.16
N ALA A 236 -3.28 20.15 0.83
CA ALA A 236 -4.27 20.49 1.86
C ALA A 236 -3.91 21.78 2.63
N THR A 237 -2.61 22.02 2.82
CA THR A 237 -2.09 23.15 3.64
C THR A 237 -1.46 24.28 2.82
N SER A 238 -1.58 24.24 1.48
CA SER A 238 -0.93 25.19 0.58
C SER A 238 -1.85 25.67 -0.54
N ARG A 239 -1.29 26.42 -1.51
CA ARG A 239 -1.95 26.82 -2.75
C ARG A 239 -1.47 26.02 -3.96
N TYR A 240 -0.81 24.90 -3.73
CA TYR A 240 -0.25 24.09 -4.78
C TYR A 240 -1.32 23.19 -5.42
N VAL A 241 -1.02 22.77 -6.65
CA VAL A 241 -1.75 21.73 -7.35
C VAL A 241 -0.96 20.42 -7.22
N GLY A 242 -1.65 19.35 -6.91
CA GLY A 242 -1.08 18.00 -6.89
C GLY A 242 -1.76 17.09 -7.89
N LEU A 243 -1.12 15.95 -8.20
CA LEU A 243 -1.71 14.83 -8.90
C LEU A 243 -1.64 13.60 -8.00
N VAL A 244 -2.79 12.94 -7.86
CA VAL A 244 -2.91 11.72 -7.05
C VAL A 244 -3.84 10.72 -7.74
N PRO A 245 -3.80 9.43 -7.36
CA PRO A 245 -4.81 8.45 -7.75
C PRO A 245 -6.22 8.94 -7.39
N GLN A 246 -7.17 8.72 -8.29
CA GLN A 246 -8.56 9.18 -8.11
C GLN A 246 -9.17 8.61 -6.83
N ARG A 247 -8.99 7.31 -6.56
CA ARG A 247 -9.52 6.66 -5.35
C ARG A 247 -9.01 7.30 -4.06
N LEU A 248 -7.73 7.66 -4.00
CA LEU A 248 -7.18 8.38 -2.86
C LEU A 248 -7.84 9.74 -2.68
N ALA A 249 -8.05 10.46 -3.77
CA ALA A 249 -8.71 11.77 -3.73
C ALA A 249 -10.19 11.67 -3.34
N GLU A 250 -10.91 10.64 -3.76
CA GLU A 250 -12.30 10.38 -3.41
C GLU A 250 -12.43 10.04 -1.92
N GLN A 251 -11.64 9.09 -1.44
CA GLN A 251 -11.73 8.59 -0.07
C GLN A 251 -11.27 9.62 0.97
N TYR A 252 -10.16 10.31 0.73
CA TYR A 252 -9.54 11.19 1.72
C TYR A 252 -9.75 12.68 1.46
N GLY A 253 -10.24 13.05 0.29
CA GLY A 253 -10.46 14.45 -0.09
C GLY A 253 -11.30 15.23 0.92
N PRO A 254 -12.48 14.75 1.32
CA PRO A 254 -13.33 15.42 2.31
C PRO A 254 -12.62 15.63 3.66
N THR A 255 -11.98 14.60 4.19
CA THR A 255 -11.26 14.64 5.49
C THR A 255 -10.06 15.56 5.46
N LEU A 256 -9.32 15.60 4.33
CA LEU A 256 -8.14 16.46 4.19
C LEU A 256 -8.49 17.90 3.77
N GLY A 257 -9.73 18.21 3.50
CA GLY A 257 -10.13 19.54 2.99
C GLY A 257 -9.54 19.83 1.61
N ILE A 258 -9.46 18.81 0.74
CA ILE A 258 -9.06 18.94 -0.66
C ILE A 258 -10.24 18.67 -1.59
N ARG A 259 -10.20 19.30 -2.76
CA ARG A 259 -11.09 18.99 -3.89
C ARG A 259 -10.28 18.40 -5.03
N TRP A 260 -10.88 17.46 -5.71
CA TRP A 260 -10.31 16.88 -6.91
C TRP A 260 -11.10 17.26 -8.17
N PHE A 261 -10.47 17.19 -9.30
CA PHE A 261 -11.05 17.42 -10.61
C PHE A 261 -10.37 16.54 -11.66
N PRO A 262 -11.11 16.05 -12.68
CA PRO A 262 -10.56 15.30 -13.78
C PRO A 262 -9.66 16.21 -14.62
N LEU A 263 -8.55 15.65 -15.10
CA LEU A 263 -7.64 16.36 -16.00
C LEU A 263 -8.25 16.43 -17.41
N VAL A 264 -7.99 17.54 -18.09
CA VAL A 264 -8.32 17.68 -19.53
C VAL A 264 -7.30 16.94 -20.39
N ALA A 265 -6.08 16.72 -19.87
CA ALA A 265 -5.08 15.88 -20.55
C ALA A 265 -5.54 14.43 -20.60
N ASP A 266 -5.35 13.80 -21.74
CA ASP A 266 -5.57 12.36 -21.91
C ASP A 266 -4.35 11.62 -21.32
N LEU A 267 -4.36 11.41 -20.01
CA LEU A 267 -3.35 10.60 -19.34
C LEU A 267 -3.78 9.12 -19.39
N PRO A 268 -2.83 8.22 -19.66
CA PRO A 268 -3.14 6.79 -19.69
C PRO A 268 -3.63 6.32 -18.32
N GLU A 269 -4.69 5.51 -18.32
CA GLU A 269 -5.06 4.75 -17.14
C GLU A 269 -3.95 3.75 -16.79
N VAL A 270 -3.71 3.57 -15.54
CA VAL A 270 -2.72 2.60 -15.07
C VAL A 270 -3.42 1.37 -14.50
N GLU A 271 -2.99 0.18 -14.89
CA GLU A 271 -3.50 -1.05 -14.30
C GLU A 271 -2.76 -1.33 -12.99
N VAL A 272 -3.50 -1.34 -11.90
CA VAL A 272 -3.01 -1.86 -10.62
C VAL A 272 -3.16 -3.37 -10.64
N ARG A 273 -2.05 -4.05 -10.43
CA ARG A 273 -1.95 -5.51 -10.55
C ARG A 273 -1.52 -6.13 -9.24
N LEU A 274 -1.94 -7.36 -9.03
CA LEU A 274 -1.47 -8.26 -7.99
C LEU A 274 -0.49 -9.23 -8.64
N LEU A 275 0.72 -9.33 -8.08
CA LEU A 275 1.78 -10.22 -8.57
C LEU A 275 2.22 -11.14 -7.45
N TRP A 276 2.52 -12.40 -7.80
CA TRP A 276 3.04 -13.41 -6.88
C TRP A 276 3.88 -14.44 -7.65
N HIS A 277 4.75 -15.17 -6.94
CA HIS A 277 5.53 -16.23 -7.54
C HIS A 277 4.68 -17.49 -7.77
N ALA A 278 4.83 -18.16 -8.92
CA ALA A 278 4.01 -19.31 -9.32
C ALA A 278 4.07 -20.49 -8.33
N ARG A 279 5.15 -20.64 -7.55
CA ARG A 279 5.24 -21.65 -6.49
C ARG A 279 4.14 -21.53 -5.42
N LEU A 280 3.57 -20.34 -5.27
CA LEU A 280 2.50 -20.03 -4.30
C LEU A 280 1.09 -20.22 -4.87
N ASP A 281 0.95 -20.69 -6.12
CA ASP A 281 -0.36 -20.91 -6.74
C ASP A 281 -1.20 -21.94 -5.98
N ALA A 282 -0.56 -23.03 -5.55
CA ALA A 282 -1.22 -24.13 -4.87
C ALA A 282 -1.40 -23.92 -3.35
N ASP A 283 -0.66 -22.98 -2.73
CA ASP A 283 -0.73 -22.70 -1.29
C ASP A 283 -2.12 -22.17 -0.90
N PRO A 284 -2.91 -22.88 -0.05
CA PRO A 284 -4.27 -22.46 0.30
C PRO A 284 -4.29 -21.12 1.05
N ALA A 285 -3.30 -20.84 1.90
CA ALA A 285 -3.23 -19.59 2.66
C ALA A 285 -2.92 -18.40 1.74
N GLN A 286 -2.07 -18.59 0.74
CA GLN A 286 -1.76 -17.58 -0.27
C GLN A 286 -2.97 -17.33 -1.20
N ARG A 287 -3.73 -18.37 -1.57
CA ARG A 287 -4.98 -18.22 -2.33
C ARG A 287 -6.00 -17.42 -1.54
N TRP A 288 -6.24 -17.81 -0.29
CA TRP A 288 -7.13 -17.09 0.60
C TRP A 288 -6.74 -15.61 0.72
N LEU A 289 -5.46 -15.28 0.93
CA LEU A 289 -4.99 -13.90 1.00
C LEU A 289 -5.30 -13.12 -0.28
N ARG A 290 -5.01 -13.69 -1.46
CA ARG A 290 -5.32 -13.05 -2.75
C ARG A 290 -6.81 -12.80 -2.93
N ASP A 291 -7.65 -13.71 -2.48
CA ASP A 291 -9.10 -13.59 -2.59
C ASP A 291 -9.65 -12.58 -1.58
N THR A 292 -9.10 -12.52 -0.36
CA THR A 292 -9.40 -11.50 0.65
C THR A 292 -9.07 -10.10 0.14
N ILE A 293 -7.90 -9.91 -0.47
CA ILE A 293 -7.51 -8.62 -1.08
C ILE A 293 -8.47 -8.21 -2.20
N ARG A 294 -8.88 -9.16 -3.05
CA ARG A 294 -9.85 -8.90 -4.13
C ARG A 294 -11.24 -8.57 -3.61
N ALA A 295 -11.67 -9.21 -2.51
CA ALA A 295 -12.96 -8.94 -1.87
C ALA A 295 -12.96 -7.54 -1.23
N ALA A 296 -11.94 -7.20 -0.45
CA ALA A 296 -11.76 -5.90 0.18
C ALA A 296 -11.84 -4.74 -0.82
N LEU A 297 -11.27 -4.92 -2.02
CA LEU A 297 -11.38 -3.92 -3.09
C LEU A 297 -12.78 -3.77 -3.68
N ARG A 298 -13.61 -4.81 -3.62
CA ARG A 298 -15.00 -4.75 -4.11
C ARG A 298 -15.91 -4.06 -3.11
N GLU A 299 -15.72 -4.33 -1.83
CA GLU A 299 -16.47 -3.73 -0.72
C GLU A 299 -16.20 -2.23 -0.61
N SER A 300 -14.94 -1.81 -0.67
CA SER A 300 -14.54 -0.40 -0.74
C SER A 300 -15.24 0.37 -1.89
N ARG A 301 -15.57 -0.29 -3.00
CA ARG A 301 -16.32 0.33 -4.11
C ARG A 301 -17.82 0.44 -3.86
N ALA A 302 -18.40 -0.49 -3.11
CA ALA A 302 -19.83 -0.50 -2.82
C ALA A 302 -20.18 0.61 -1.81
N ASP A 303 -19.33 0.80 -0.80
CA ASP A 303 -19.49 1.84 0.22
C ASP A 303 -19.33 3.23 -0.39
N ASP A 304 -18.33 3.47 -1.24
CA ASP A 304 -18.15 4.73 -1.97
C ASP A 304 -19.37 5.08 -2.85
N SER A 305 -19.98 4.09 -3.48
CA SER A 305 -21.16 4.29 -4.33
C SER A 305 -22.43 4.60 -3.51
N ALA A 306 -22.55 4.04 -2.32
CA ALA A 306 -23.68 4.26 -1.42
C ALA A 306 -23.62 5.66 -0.77
N GLU A 307 -22.44 6.12 -0.35
CA GLU A 307 -22.25 7.45 0.21
C GLU A 307 -22.46 8.56 -0.83
N LEU A 308 -22.00 8.37 -2.06
CA LEU A 308 -22.23 9.33 -3.15
C LEU A 308 -23.71 9.49 -3.51
N THR A 309 -24.50 8.42 -3.44
CA THR A 309 -25.95 8.47 -3.67
C THR A 309 -26.69 9.10 -2.49
N SER A 310 -26.24 8.88 -1.25
CA SER A 310 -26.80 9.48 -0.04
C SER A 310 -26.53 11.00 0.03
N SER A 311 -25.32 11.45 -0.30
CA SER A 311 -24.97 12.88 -0.30
C SER A 311 -25.65 13.68 -1.41
N ALA A 312 -25.90 13.05 -2.57
CA ALA A 312 -26.69 13.67 -3.65
C ALA A 312 -28.18 13.78 -3.32
N GLY A 313 -28.70 12.88 -2.49
CA GLY A 313 -30.10 12.91 -2.00
C GLY A 313 -30.35 14.02 -0.97
N SER A 314 -29.43 14.19 0.00
CA SER A 314 -29.58 15.22 1.05
C SER A 314 -29.43 16.65 0.51
N GLY A 315 -28.62 16.87 -0.51
CA GLY A 315 -28.50 18.18 -1.17
C GLY A 315 -29.76 18.61 -1.94
N ARG A 316 -30.53 17.66 -2.48
CA ARG A 316 -31.80 17.96 -3.15
C ARG A 316 -32.93 18.31 -2.16
N VAL A 317 -33.00 17.61 -1.03
CA VAL A 317 -34.05 17.88 -0.01
C VAL A 317 -33.83 19.22 0.66
N ALA A 318 -32.60 19.64 0.93
CA ALA A 318 -32.30 20.97 1.49
C ALA A 318 -32.59 22.10 0.52
N ALA A 319 -32.38 21.95 -0.78
CA ALA A 319 -32.67 22.93 -1.81
C ALA A 319 -34.19 23.10 -2.05
N GLU A 320 -34.98 22.03 -1.91
CA GLU A 320 -36.45 22.10 -2.01
C GLU A 320 -37.09 22.72 -0.77
N GLN A 321 -36.54 22.53 0.42
CA GLN A 321 -37.04 23.20 1.64
C GLN A 321 -36.76 24.71 1.64
N ASP A 322 -35.53 25.13 1.27
CA ASP A 322 -35.20 26.57 1.17
C ASP A 322 -36.00 27.30 0.08
N GLY A 323 -36.32 26.62 -1.02
CA GLY A 323 -37.20 27.14 -2.07
C GLY A 323 -38.67 27.32 -1.61
N ARG A 324 -39.20 26.46 -0.75
CA ARG A 324 -40.58 26.54 -0.21
C ARG A 324 -40.72 27.59 0.88
N GLU A 325 -39.68 27.80 1.71
CA GLU A 325 -39.70 28.90 2.71
C GLU A 325 -39.61 30.26 2.06
N ARG A 326 -38.83 30.47 1.01
CA ARG A 326 -38.77 31.73 0.25
C ARG A 326 -40.07 32.05 -0.48
N CYS A 327 -40.78 31.05 -1.01
CA CYS A 327 -42.11 31.25 -1.61
C CYS A 327 -43.19 31.64 -0.58
N ARG A 328 -43.13 31.13 0.67
CA ARG A 328 -44.07 31.53 1.73
C ARG A 328 -43.86 32.96 2.20
N SER A 329 -42.63 33.43 2.34
CA SER A 329 -42.27 34.78 2.77
C SER A 329 -42.73 35.86 1.77
N VAL A 330 -42.77 35.55 0.47
CA VAL A 330 -43.26 36.49 -0.56
C VAL A 330 -44.77 36.56 -0.61
N ALA A 331 -45.50 35.50 -0.21
CA ALA A 331 -46.97 35.48 -0.21
C ALA A 331 -47.61 36.23 0.99
N GLU A 332 -46.92 36.35 2.11
CA GLU A 332 -47.41 37.03 3.32
C GLU A 332 -47.19 38.57 3.32
N GLY A 333 -46.40 39.08 2.35
CA GLY A 333 -46.10 40.53 2.24
C GLY A 333 -47.05 41.36 1.38
N LEU A 334 -48.14 40.78 0.81
CA LEU A 334 -49.06 41.48 -0.13
C LEU A 334 -50.51 41.50 0.36
N ILE A 335 -50.78 42.07 1.55
CA ILE A 335 -52.14 42.48 1.93
C ILE A 335 -52.07 43.91 2.40
N PRO A 336 -52.62 44.91 1.65
CA PRO A 336 -52.77 46.28 2.13
C PRO A 336 -53.91 46.35 3.15
N ARG A 337 -53.61 46.91 4.31
CA ARG A 337 -54.67 47.32 5.28
C ARG A 337 -55.32 48.62 4.81
N SER A 338 -56.58 48.57 4.50
CA SER A 338 -57.54 49.73 4.45
C SER A 338 -57.99 50.08 5.83
#